data_b2d1461c367012c2f47b23b1561fb9a8
#
_entry.id   b2d1461c367012c2f47b23b1561fb9a8
#
_cell.length_a   1.000
_cell.length_b   1.000
_cell.length_c   1.000
_cell.angle_alpha   90.00
_cell.angle_beta   90.00
_cell.angle_gamma   90.00
#
_symmetry.space_group_name_H-M   'P 1'
#
loop_
_entity.id
_entity.type
_entity.pdbx_description
1 polymer ?
#
loop_
_entity_poly.entity_id
_entity_poly.type
_entity_poly.pdbx_seq_one_letter_code
_entity_poly.pdbx_strand_id
1 'polypeptide(L)'
;GNEEEYADNPYFSLWQLPKEEWHTITQNYVLIGCDPEGIVYEGYLLEDLLAGNPDPPLYLSCDDDFIEYKKWTDSTEPFLIEMIGETVFGHYNCDSYDSDRIASGSKASIKELFAHIDADIDDSQLNVYGHIGTCFDTVNEAVYFYFEYKRFQRVIRATKEDMF
;
A
#
# COMPACT_ATOMS: atom_id res chain seq x y z
N GLY A 1 -8.61 -17.45 19.43
CA GLY A 1 -9.01 -16.19 18.81
C GLY A 1 -10.04 -16.52 17.76
N ASN A 2 -11.12 -15.75 17.67
CA ASN A 2 -12.22 -16.01 16.74
C ASN A 2 -11.72 -15.73 15.32
N GLU A 3 -11.82 -16.73 14.44
CA GLU A 3 -11.53 -16.63 13.01
C GLU A 3 -12.42 -15.56 12.30
N GLU A 4 -13.52 -15.15 12.91
CA GLU A 4 -14.46 -14.15 12.37
C GLU A 4 -13.96 -12.69 12.54
N GLU A 5 -12.99 -12.42 13.41
CA GLU A 5 -12.56 -11.06 13.73
C GLU A 5 -11.53 -10.50 12.71
N TYR A 6 -10.98 -11.37 11.85
CA TYR A 6 -10.04 -11.00 10.80
C TYR A 6 -10.66 -10.91 9.40
N ALA A 7 -11.93 -11.26 9.26
CA ALA A 7 -12.65 -11.29 7.98
C ALA A 7 -12.91 -9.89 7.38
N ASP A 8 -12.73 -8.82 8.16
CA ASP A 8 -13.04 -7.45 7.76
C ASP A 8 -11.81 -6.62 7.34
N ASN A 9 -10.62 -7.24 7.25
CA ASN A 9 -9.47 -6.52 6.70
C ASN A 9 -9.33 -6.82 5.20
N PRO A 10 -9.76 -5.91 4.31
CA PRO A 10 -9.78 -6.15 2.87
C PRO A 10 -8.41 -6.36 2.25
N TYR A 11 -7.32 -6.03 2.98
CA TYR A 11 -5.96 -6.03 2.47
C TYR A 11 -5.08 -7.18 2.96
N PHE A 12 -5.55 -8.03 3.88
CA PHE A 12 -4.80 -9.18 4.37
C PHE A 12 -5.58 -10.46 4.23
N SER A 13 -5.68 -10.97 3.04
CA SER A 13 -6.45 -12.18 2.76
C SER A 13 -5.63 -13.46 2.54
N LEU A 14 -4.36 -13.49 2.95
CA LEU A 14 -3.60 -14.75 3.01
C LEU A 14 -4.37 -15.88 3.74
N TRP A 15 -5.28 -15.49 4.63
CA TRP A 15 -6.12 -16.39 5.41
C TRP A 15 -7.44 -16.78 4.74
N GLN A 16 -7.81 -16.13 3.65
CA GLN A 16 -9.08 -16.39 2.96
C GLN A 16 -8.96 -17.46 1.87
N LEU A 17 -7.76 -17.77 1.41
CA LEU A 17 -7.58 -18.88 0.49
C LEU A 17 -7.74 -20.19 1.26
N PRO A 18 -8.66 -21.08 0.84
CA PRO A 18 -8.75 -22.43 1.39
C PRO A 18 -7.37 -23.09 1.37
N LYS A 19 -7.03 -23.85 2.41
CA LYS A 19 -5.72 -24.54 2.49
C LYS A 19 -5.43 -25.41 1.28
N GLU A 20 -6.47 -25.89 0.63
CA GLU A 20 -6.42 -26.68 -0.59
C GLU A 20 -5.90 -25.87 -1.78
N GLU A 21 -6.12 -24.55 -1.81
CA GLU A 21 -5.69 -23.65 -2.87
C GLU A 21 -4.26 -23.16 -2.69
N TRP A 22 -3.68 -23.28 -1.49
CA TRP A 22 -2.27 -22.94 -1.26
C TRP A 22 -1.31 -23.83 -2.08
N HIS A 23 -1.78 -24.96 -2.60
CA HIS A 23 -0.99 -25.88 -3.42
C HIS A 23 -0.94 -25.48 -4.90
N THR A 24 -1.77 -24.54 -5.33
CA THR A 24 -1.77 -24.00 -6.69
C THR A 24 -0.79 -22.86 -6.89
N ILE A 25 -0.15 -22.37 -5.81
CA ILE A 25 0.96 -21.44 -5.90
C ILE A 25 2.04 -22.10 -6.75
N THR A 26 2.32 -21.53 -7.91
CA THR A 26 3.37 -22.05 -8.77
C THR A 26 4.69 -22.07 -8.03
N GLN A 27 5.59 -22.96 -8.38
CA GLN A 27 6.87 -23.13 -7.72
C GLN A 27 7.72 -21.86 -7.66
N ASN A 28 7.35 -20.81 -8.39
CA ASN A 28 8.12 -19.59 -8.55
C ASN A 28 7.49 -18.35 -7.93
N TYR A 29 6.24 -18.39 -7.47
CA TYR A 29 5.51 -17.24 -6.95
C TYR A 29 5.06 -17.48 -5.51
N VAL A 30 5.42 -16.59 -4.60
CA VAL A 30 5.03 -16.64 -3.18
C VAL A 30 3.96 -15.60 -2.94
N LEU A 31 2.71 -16.04 -2.86
CA LEU A 31 1.54 -15.20 -2.60
C LEU A 31 1.64 -14.57 -1.20
N ILE A 32 1.39 -13.26 -1.11
CA ILE A 32 1.30 -12.52 0.16
C ILE A 32 -0.04 -11.84 0.36
N GLY A 33 -0.80 -11.61 -0.68
CA GLY A 33 -2.11 -10.98 -0.61
C GLY A 33 -2.91 -11.15 -1.88
N CYS A 34 -4.17 -10.78 -1.80
CA CYS A 34 -5.01 -10.57 -2.98
C CYS A 34 -5.99 -9.43 -2.70
N ASP A 35 -6.52 -8.81 -3.75
CA ASP A 35 -7.57 -7.83 -3.63
C ASP A 35 -8.88 -8.47 -3.08
N PRO A 36 -9.82 -7.67 -2.56
CA PRO A 36 -11.06 -8.19 -1.97
C PRO A 36 -11.92 -8.99 -2.95
N GLU A 37 -11.80 -8.71 -4.24
CA GLU A 37 -12.52 -9.41 -5.30
C GLU A 37 -11.83 -10.73 -5.71
N GLY A 38 -10.59 -10.96 -5.24
CA GLY A 38 -9.80 -12.14 -5.59
C GLY A 38 -9.37 -12.16 -7.07
N ILE A 39 -9.17 -10.99 -7.68
CA ILE A 39 -8.81 -10.83 -9.09
C ILE A 39 -7.32 -10.52 -9.26
N VAL A 40 -6.75 -9.78 -8.30
CA VAL A 40 -5.34 -9.39 -8.32
C VAL A 40 -4.63 -10.04 -7.14
N TYR A 41 -3.60 -10.77 -7.43
CA TYR A 41 -2.76 -11.46 -6.45
C TYR A 41 -1.42 -10.74 -6.32
N GLU A 42 -1.00 -10.52 -5.10
CA GLU A 42 0.24 -9.84 -4.74
C GLU A 42 1.24 -10.84 -4.19
N GLY A 43 2.46 -10.78 -4.65
CA GLY A 43 3.46 -11.73 -4.20
C GLY A 43 4.88 -11.45 -4.65
N TYR A 44 5.77 -12.33 -4.22
CA TYR A 44 7.19 -12.32 -4.56
C TYR A 44 7.55 -13.44 -5.51
N LEU A 45 8.57 -13.22 -6.33
CA LEU A 45 9.22 -14.35 -6.98
C LEU A 45 10.10 -15.10 -5.98
N LEU A 46 10.01 -16.41 -6.00
CA LEU A 46 10.82 -17.26 -5.12
C LEU A 46 12.31 -17.02 -5.32
N GLU A 47 12.75 -16.75 -6.54
CA GLU A 47 14.16 -16.48 -6.86
C GLU A 47 14.68 -15.22 -6.17
N ASP A 48 13.85 -14.13 -6.08
CA ASP A 48 14.24 -12.89 -5.40
C ASP A 48 14.40 -13.11 -3.89
N LEU A 49 13.50 -13.91 -3.29
CA LEU A 49 13.58 -14.27 -1.88
C LEU A 49 14.82 -15.15 -1.59
N LEU A 50 15.09 -16.13 -2.45
CA LEU A 50 16.25 -17.03 -2.30
C LEU A 50 17.58 -16.33 -2.55
N ALA A 51 17.59 -15.25 -3.33
CA ALA A 51 18.77 -14.41 -3.52
C ALA A 51 19.17 -13.65 -2.24
N GLY A 52 18.32 -13.68 -1.19
CA GLY A 52 18.57 -13.04 0.09
C GLY A 52 18.46 -11.51 0.05
N ASN A 53 17.69 -10.98 -0.92
CA ASN A 53 17.37 -9.56 -0.97
C ASN A 53 16.50 -9.21 0.25
N PRO A 54 16.91 -8.30 1.15
CA PRO A 54 16.11 -7.93 2.32
C PRO A 54 14.88 -7.08 1.97
N ASP A 55 14.84 -6.51 0.78
CA ASP A 55 13.74 -5.69 0.27
C ASP A 55 13.46 -6.09 -1.20
N PRO A 56 12.82 -7.26 -1.43
CA PRO A 56 12.59 -7.78 -2.75
C PRO A 56 11.51 -7.02 -3.51
N PRO A 57 11.55 -7.04 -4.86
CA PRO A 57 10.49 -6.51 -5.70
C PRO A 57 9.16 -7.22 -5.45
N LEU A 58 8.07 -6.49 -5.57
CA LEU A 58 6.72 -7.04 -5.54
C LEU A 58 6.14 -7.17 -6.94
N TYR A 59 5.38 -8.22 -7.15
CA TYR A 59 4.72 -8.54 -8.41
C TYR A 59 3.22 -8.71 -8.23
N LEU A 60 2.47 -8.39 -9.28
CA LEU A 60 1.02 -8.64 -9.38
C LEU A 60 0.76 -9.72 -10.42
N SER A 61 -0.19 -10.60 -10.12
CA SER A 61 -0.77 -11.54 -11.06
C SER A 61 -2.29 -11.36 -11.08
N CYS A 62 -2.88 -11.44 -12.28
CA CYS A 62 -4.33 -11.52 -12.47
C CYS A 62 -4.71 -12.91 -13.00
N ASP A 63 -3.86 -13.89 -12.81
CA ASP A 63 -3.97 -15.25 -13.29
C ASP A 63 -3.98 -16.20 -12.10
N ASP A 64 -5.05 -16.97 -11.96
CA ASP A 64 -5.24 -17.92 -10.86
C ASP A 64 -4.17 -19.03 -10.84
N ASP A 65 -3.53 -19.29 -11.98
CA ASP A 65 -2.41 -20.22 -12.07
C ASP A 65 -1.05 -19.57 -11.78
N PHE A 66 -1.00 -18.25 -11.59
CA PHE A 66 0.21 -17.44 -11.32
C PHE A 66 1.33 -17.65 -12.35
N ILE A 67 0.93 -17.87 -13.63
CA ILE A 67 1.87 -18.05 -14.73
C ILE A 67 2.31 -16.69 -15.27
N GLU A 68 1.37 -15.75 -15.37
CA GLU A 68 1.62 -14.39 -15.80
C GLU A 68 1.65 -13.44 -14.61
N TYR A 69 2.77 -12.75 -14.43
CA TYR A 69 2.94 -11.73 -13.39
C TYR A 69 3.72 -10.54 -13.93
N LYS A 70 3.45 -9.38 -13.36
CA LYS A 70 4.08 -8.12 -13.71
C LYS A 70 4.69 -7.48 -12.47
N LYS A 71 5.95 -7.05 -12.57
CA LYS A 71 6.56 -6.28 -11.51
C LYS A 71 5.76 -5.00 -11.25
N TRP A 72 5.37 -4.80 -10.01
CA TRP A 72 4.63 -3.63 -9.53
C TRP A 72 5.56 -2.60 -8.91
N THR A 73 6.38 -3.02 -7.95
CA THR A 73 7.36 -2.16 -7.27
C THR A 73 8.74 -2.79 -7.33
N ASP A 74 9.78 -1.96 -7.21
CA ASP A 74 11.17 -2.42 -7.13
C ASP A 74 11.58 -2.85 -5.73
N SER A 75 10.72 -2.62 -4.74
CA SER A 75 10.92 -2.95 -3.32
C SER A 75 9.60 -3.20 -2.62
N THR A 76 9.64 -3.82 -1.46
CA THR A 76 8.45 -4.09 -0.63
C THR A 76 7.94 -2.83 0.10
N GLU A 77 8.82 -1.88 0.39
CA GLU A 77 8.51 -0.69 1.19
C GLU A 77 7.29 0.10 0.66
N PRO A 78 7.18 0.45 -0.64
CA PRO A 78 6.00 1.16 -1.16
C PRO A 78 4.69 0.42 -0.93
N PHE A 79 4.69 -0.89 -1.10
CA PHE A 79 3.53 -1.72 -0.84
C PHE A 79 3.08 -1.67 0.62
N LEU A 80 4.02 -1.80 1.55
CA LEU A 80 3.70 -1.70 2.98
C LEU A 80 3.16 -0.32 3.35
N ILE A 81 3.69 0.74 2.76
CA ILE A 81 3.20 2.10 2.97
C ILE A 81 1.76 2.24 2.45
N GLU A 82 1.49 1.72 1.25
CA GLU A 82 0.14 1.75 0.69
C GLU A 82 -0.86 1.01 1.58
N MET A 83 -0.53 -0.20 1.99
CA MET A 83 -1.37 -1.00 2.88
C MET A 83 -1.65 -0.32 4.22
N ILE A 84 -0.62 0.25 4.85
CA ILE A 84 -0.77 0.97 6.11
C ILE A 84 -1.67 2.19 5.89
N GLY A 85 -1.42 2.97 4.87
CA GLY A 85 -2.18 4.19 4.59
C GLY A 85 -3.65 3.93 4.27
N GLU A 86 -3.95 2.92 3.45
CA GLU A 86 -5.32 2.53 3.15
C GLU A 86 -6.03 1.95 4.39
N THR A 87 -5.32 1.16 5.20
CA THR A 87 -5.86 0.66 6.48
C THR A 87 -6.18 1.82 7.43
N VAL A 88 -5.26 2.77 7.57
CA VAL A 88 -5.45 3.96 8.41
C VAL A 88 -6.66 4.75 7.92
N PHE A 89 -6.75 5.03 6.62
CA PHE A 89 -7.88 5.75 6.04
C PHE A 89 -9.21 5.03 6.20
N GLY A 90 -9.23 3.70 6.04
CA GLY A 90 -10.45 2.90 6.13
C GLY A 90 -11.01 2.72 7.54
N HIS A 91 -10.14 2.76 8.56
CA HIS A 91 -10.52 2.43 9.94
C HIS A 91 -10.52 3.61 10.91
N TYR A 92 -9.88 4.73 10.57
CA TYR A 92 -9.73 5.89 11.45
C TYR A 92 -10.33 7.15 10.83
N ASN A 93 -10.72 8.08 11.68
CA ASN A 93 -11.30 9.36 11.27
C ASN A 93 -10.18 10.36 10.92
N CYS A 94 -9.49 10.10 9.83
CA CYS A 94 -8.35 10.88 9.37
C CYS A 94 -8.77 12.06 8.49
N ASP A 95 -8.01 13.14 8.54
CA ASP A 95 -8.11 14.21 7.55
C ASP A 95 -7.67 13.70 6.19
N SER A 96 -8.48 13.92 5.16
CA SER A 96 -8.14 13.52 3.80
C SER A 96 -8.66 14.52 2.75
N TYR A 97 -7.98 14.53 1.60
CA TYR A 97 -8.38 15.31 0.46
C TYR A 97 -8.12 14.54 -0.84
N ASP A 98 -9.16 14.47 -1.67
CA ASP A 98 -9.09 13.88 -3.00
C ASP A 98 -9.07 14.97 -4.07
N SER A 99 -8.20 14.82 -5.05
CA SER A 99 -8.08 15.71 -6.21
C SER A 99 -8.18 14.91 -7.51
N ASP A 100 -9.11 15.30 -8.37
CA ASP A 100 -9.24 14.77 -9.73
C ASP A 100 -8.11 15.24 -10.67
N ARG A 101 -7.35 16.24 -10.23
CA ARG A 101 -6.23 16.78 -10.99
C ARG A 101 -4.97 16.00 -10.63
N ILE A 102 -4.54 15.16 -11.54
CA ILE A 102 -3.26 14.44 -11.40
C ILE A 102 -2.12 15.45 -11.45
N ALA A 103 -1.46 15.64 -10.32
CA ALA A 103 -0.22 16.40 -10.25
C ALA A 103 0.91 15.62 -10.93
N SER A 104 2.02 16.29 -11.20
CA SER A 104 3.16 15.71 -11.92
C SER A 104 3.98 14.68 -11.10
N GLY A 105 3.53 14.26 -9.92
CA GLY A 105 4.30 13.40 -9.01
C GLY A 105 5.53 14.06 -8.39
N SER A 106 5.73 15.37 -8.60
CA SER A 106 6.82 16.10 -7.96
C SER A 106 6.51 16.39 -6.50
N LYS A 107 7.55 16.45 -5.65
CA LYS A 107 7.39 16.83 -4.23
C LYS A 107 6.63 18.15 -4.05
N ALA A 108 6.87 19.14 -4.91
CA ALA A 108 6.16 20.41 -4.86
C ALA A 108 4.66 20.26 -5.09
N SER A 109 4.27 19.48 -6.11
CA SER A 109 2.85 19.23 -6.40
C SER A 109 2.16 18.43 -5.29
N ILE A 110 2.87 17.46 -4.69
CA ILE A 110 2.37 16.69 -3.56
C ILE A 110 2.15 17.60 -2.34
N LYS A 111 3.08 18.51 -2.05
CA LYS A 111 2.91 19.49 -0.97
C LYS A 111 1.72 20.40 -1.17
N GLU A 112 1.45 20.85 -2.41
CA GLU A 112 0.24 21.62 -2.72
C GLU A 112 -1.05 20.86 -2.35
N LEU A 113 -1.06 19.54 -2.54
CA LEU A 113 -2.19 18.70 -2.12
C LEU A 113 -2.30 18.63 -0.61
N PHE A 114 -1.20 18.46 0.10
CA PHE A 114 -1.19 18.41 1.57
C PHE A 114 -1.63 19.73 2.21
N ALA A 115 -1.44 20.86 1.54
CA ALA A 115 -1.94 22.15 2.03
C ALA A 115 -3.48 22.21 2.15
N HIS A 116 -4.22 21.35 1.43
CA HIS A 116 -5.68 21.24 1.55
C HIS A 116 -6.15 20.59 2.87
N ILE A 117 -5.26 19.93 3.58
CA ILE A 117 -5.49 19.34 4.92
C ILE A 117 -4.63 20.03 6.00
N ASP A 118 -4.32 21.32 5.76
CA ASP A 118 -3.52 22.16 6.67
C ASP A 118 -2.16 21.53 7.09
N ALA A 119 -1.59 20.71 6.21
CA ALA A 119 -0.30 20.08 6.45
C ALA A 119 0.83 20.88 5.79
N ASP A 120 1.74 21.39 6.60
CA ASP A 120 2.99 22.04 6.16
C ASP A 120 4.16 21.05 6.26
N ILE A 121 4.39 20.32 5.17
CA ILE A 121 5.38 19.25 5.09
C ILE A 121 6.70 19.77 4.55
N ASP A 122 7.81 19.48 5.25
CA ASP A 122 9.15 19.74 4.74
C ASP A 122 9.53 18.76 3.62
N ASP A 123 10.09 19.27 2.53
CA ASP A 123 10.53 18.48 1.37
C ASP A 123 11.54 17.39 1.73
N SER A 124 12.35 17.61 2.77
CA SER A 124 13.34 16.65 3.24
C SER A 124 12.73 15.44 3.94
N GLN A 125 11.51 15.58 4.46
CA GLN A 125 10.79 14.53 5.18
C GLN A 125 9.87 13.73 4.25
N LEU A 126 9.54 14.29 3.06
CA LEU A 126 8.68 13.62 2.09
C LEU A 126 9.46 12.60 1.27
N ASN A 127 9.15 11.33 1.48
CA ASN A 127 9.62 10.22 0.66
C ASN A 127 8.59 9.91 -0.42
N VAL A 128 9.03 9.79 -1.66
CA VAL A 128 8.15 9.51 -2.81
C VAL A 128 8.65 8.27 -3.55
N TYR A 129 7.77 7.31 -3.72
CA TYR A 129 8.01 6.03 -4.37
C TYR A 129 7.03 5.88 -5.55
N GLY A 130 7.35 6.53 -6.68
CA GLY A 130 6.46 6.51 -7.83
C GLY A 130 5.11 7.16 -7.55
N HIS A 131 4.07 6.35 -7.39
CA HIS A 131 2.68 6.79 -7.15
C HIS A 131 2.30 6.88 -5.66
N ILE A 132 3.24 6.60 -4.77
CA ILE A 132 3.04 6.62 -3.32
C ILE A 132 4.03 7.58 -2.68
N GLY A 133 3.60 8.29 -1.65
CA GLY A 133 4.47 9.12 -0.84
C GLY A 133 4.10 9.04 0.64
N THR A 134 5.09 9.24 1.50
CA THR A 134 4.88 9.30 2.95
C THR A 134 5.78 10.33 3.60
N CYS A 135 5.28 10.90 4.70
CA CYS A 135 6.03 11.78 5.57
C CYS A 135 5.69 11.47 7.03
N PHE A 136 6.71 11.43 7.88
CA PHE A 136 6.55 11.26 9.32
C PHE A 136 6.91 12.56 10.03
N ASP A 137 5.94 13.16 10.68
CA ASP A 137 6.12 14.35 11.51
C ASP A 137 6.15 13.93 12.99
N THR A 138 7.36 13.80 13.50
CA THR A 138 7.57 13.42 14.91
C THR A 138 7.23 14.53 15.90
N VAL A 139 7.16 15.79 15.45
CA VAL A 139 6.85 16.94 16.31
C VAL A 139 5.35 17.00 16.58
N ASN A 140 4.55 16.81 15.55
CA ASN A 140 3.08 16.83 15.65
C ASN A 140 2.49 15.43 15.84
N GLU A 141 3.32 14.40 16.03
CA GLU A 141 2.90 13.00 16.15
C GLU A 141 1.92 12.59 15.05
N ALA A 142 2.26 12.95 13.79
CA ALA A 142 1.41 12.71 12.63
C ALA A 142 2.15 11.93 11.53
N VAL A 143 1.40 11.15 10.78
CA VAL A 143 1.85 10.50 9.56
C VAL A 143 1.01 11.00 8.39
N TYR A 144 1.67 11.23 7.29
CA TYR A 144 1.05 11.70 6.07
C TYR A 144 1.27 10.70 4.96
N PHE A 145 0.24 10.47 4.15
CA PHE A 145 0.28 9.61 2.99
C PHE A 145 -0.18 10.36 1.74
N TYR A 146 0.45 10.03 0.63
CA TYR A 146 0.05 10.44 -0.70
C TYR A 146 -0.12 9.20 -1.55
N PHE A 147 -1.24 9.11 -2.28
CA PHE A 147 -1.53 8.06 -3.23
C PHE A 147 -1.96 8.66 -4.56
N GLU A 148 -1.41 8.13 -5.65
CA GLU A 148 -1.80 8.46 -6.99
C GLU A 148 -2.51 7.26 -7.61
N TYR A 149 -3.80 7.43 -7.87
CA TYR A 149 -4.64 6.47 -8.57
C TYR A 149 -4.79 6.87 -10.03
N LYS A 150 -5.30 6.00 -10.85
CA LYS A 150 -5.48 6.23 -12.29
C LYS A 150 -6.28 7.49 -12.64
N ARG A 151 -7.20 7.91 -11.77
CA ARG A 151 -8.16 8.99 -12.03
C ARG A 151 -8.16 10.11 -11.02
N PHE A 152 -7.53 9.93 -9.89
CA PHE A 152 -7.47 10.91 -8.82
C PHE A 152 -6.22 10.72 -7.98
N GLN A 153 -5.97 11.68 -7.10
CA GLN A 153 -4.90 11.62 -6.10
C GLN A 153 -5.52 11.82 -4.73
N ARG A 154 -5.00 11.17 -3.74
CA ARG A 154 -5.41 11.28 -2.34
C ARG A 154 -4.26 11.64 -1.46
N VAL A 155 -4.48 12.56 -0.53
CA VAL A 155 -3.61 12.79 0.63
C VAL A 155 -4.38 12.50 1.91
N ILE A 156 -3.69 11.93 2.89
CA ILE A 156 -4.24 11.55 4.18
C ILE A 156 -3.29 12.06 5.25
N ARG A 157 -3.87 12.59 6.34
CA ARG A 157 -3.15 12.90 7.58
C ARG A 157 -3.78 12.11 8.70
N ALA A 158 -3.00 11.32 9.39
CA ALA A 158 -3.39 10.63 10.60
C ALA A 158 -2.54 11.10 11.77
N THR A 159 -3.18 11.52 12.84
CA THR A 159 -2.54 11.89 14.09
C THR A 159 -2.70 10.77 15.12
N LYS A 160 -1.91 10.83 16.18
CA LYS A 160 -2.07 9.90 17.31
C LYS A 160 -3.48 9.93 17.90
N GLU A 161 -4.12 11.10 17.92
CA GLU A 161 -5.48 11.26 18.45
C GLU A 161 -6.52 10.58 17.56
N ASP A 162 -6.26 10.51 16.26
CA ASP A 162 -7.16 9.83 15.31
C ASP A 162 -7.10 8.30 15.44
N MET A 163 -5.96 7.77 15.94
CA MET A 163 -5.67 6.33 15.98
C MET A 163 -5.96 5.68 17.33
N PHE A 164 -6.21 6.44 18.41
CA PHE A 164 -6.41 5.96 19.77
C PHE A 164 -7.51 6.73 20.51
#